data_bcb8bf0e556bbc8e075dc6813d4559bb
#
_entry.id   bcb8bf0e556bbc8e075dc6813d4559bb
#
_cell.length_a   1.000
_cell.length_b   1.000
_cell.length_c   1.000
_cell.angle_alpha   90.00
_cell.angle_beta   90.00
_cell.angle_gamma   90.00
#
_symmetry.space_group_name_H-M   'P 1'
#
loop_
_entity.id
_entity.type
_entity.pdbx_description
1 polymer ?
#
loop_
_entity_poly.entity_id
_entity_poly.type
_entity_poly.pdbx_seq_one_letter_code
_entity_poly.pdbx_strand_id
1 'polypeptide(L)'
;AFDRRQQDILVSLLLKGYQWIVWRGYWDVNGLNRQLFHSADIHKSFNLLFAACSLMKGSNDQQAREIKELIARNFLHPDTNNEFTGNKFFGDSDLTIHRTPHWMASVRMASDRVIGTELVNEDNLKGYYMADGAIYTYIRGDEYHNIFPFWDWRRIPGITTYESDAPIPTESGADSRNQTNLVGGTTDGKHGITAMHLNRNGLSANKVWIFTDEFILCLGSNIHTDSTATLITSIDQRFKKGEVWSEGNRRYFHDNTGYILLQDELCPVQTEKKKGQWHDFMGMYAPKMLESNIFSIYIKHSPGAPASYRYLLLPGSTQEKTATFDTSRIQILRNDEEAQVAFTGGMYYIAAWQTATIRLSGNKEICIKTPGTYLYRADGAPVSQAVFPKKGIQ
;
A
#
# COMPACT_ATOMS: atom_id res chain seq x y z
N ALA A 1 -35.49 -14.34 0.19
CA ALA A 1 -34.44 -14.74 1.13
C ALA A 1 -33.38 -15.53 0.36
N PHE A 2 -32.12 -15.37 0.70
CA PHE A 2 -31.03 -16.16 0.12
C PHE A 2 -31.15 -17.62 0.54
N ASP A 3 -30.87 -18.56 -0.37
CA ASP A 3 -30.71 -19.97 -0.02
C ASP A 3 -29.39 -20.19 0.76
N ARG A 4 -29.20 -21.40 1.28
CA ARG A 4 -28.02 -21.72 2.12
C ARG A 4 -26.71 -21.50 1.36
N ARG A 5 -26.61 -21.90 0.10
CA ARG A 5 -25.41 -21.76 -0.71
C ARG A 5 -25.07 -20.28 -0.96
N GLN A 6 -26.08 -19.48 -1.31
CA GLN A 6 -25.91 -18.05 -1.51
C GLN A 6 -25.46 -17.35 -0.23
N GLN A 7 -26.02 -17.74 0.92
CA GLN A 7 -25.60 -17.21 2.22
C GLN A 7 -24.16 -17.57 2.54
N ASP A 8 -23.71 -18.81 2.32
CA ASP A 8 -22.34 -19.24 2.56
C ASP A 8 -21.35 -18.48 1.66
N ILE A 9 -21.71 -18.15 0.41
CA ILE A 9 -20.92 -17.30 -0.49
C ILE A 9 -20.77 -15.88 0.13
N LEU A 10 -21.87 -15.26 0.56
CA LEU A 10 -21.83 -13.91 1.15
C LEU A 10 -21.04 -13.87 2.46
N VAL A 11 -21.18 -14.87 3.31
CA VAL A 11 -20.36 -15.00 4.54
C VAL A 11 -18.89 -15.20 4.17
N SER A 12 -18.57 -15.98 3.14
CA SER A 12 -17.20 -16.14 2.67
C SER A 12 -16.62 -14.83 2.15
N LEU A 13 -17.37 -14.02 1.39
CA LEU A 13 -16.96 -12.69 0.95
C LEU A 13 -16.70 -11.75 2.13
N LEU A 14 -17.56 -11.79 3.14
CA LEU A 14 -17.40 -11.00 4.35
C LEU A 14 -16.10 -11.39 5.09
N LEU A 15 -15.92 -12.69 5.40
CA LEU A 15 -14.85 -13.19 6.26
C LEU A 15 -13.52 -13.39 5.55
N LYS A 16 -13.50 -13.70 4.24
CA LYS A 16 -12.27 -13.91 3.48
C LYS A 16 -11.85 -12.68 2.64
N GLY A 17 -12.74 -11.71 2.49
CA GLY A 17 -12.54 -10.49 1.72
C GLY A 17 -12.66 -9.23 2.57
N TYR A 18 -13.88 -8.77 2.77
CA TYR A 18 -14.14 -7.44 3.31
C TYR A 18 -13.58 -7.17 4.71
N GLN A 19 -13.49 -8.16 5.59
CA GLN A 19 -12.90 -7.94 6.92
C GLN A 19 -11.42 -7.52 6.87
N TRP A 20 -10.71 -7.80 5.77
CA TRP A 20 -9.31 -7.42 5.62
C TRP A 20 -9.11 -5.92 5.46
N ILE A 21 -10.05 -5.22 4.84
CA ILE A 21 -9.96 -3.79 4.46
C ILE A 21 -10.66 -2.86 5.46
N VAL A 22 -11.04 -3.35 6.64
CA VAL A 22 -11.60 -2.52 7.71
C VAL A 22 -10.68 -2.58 8.92
N TRP A 23 -10.29 -1.41 9.43
CA TRP A 23 -9.45 -1.26 10.60
C TRP A 23 -10.09 -0.31 11.58
N ARG A 24 -10.43 -0.80 12.79
CA ARG A 24 -10.98 0.00 13.89
C ARG A 24 -12.18 0.88 13.47
N GLY A 25 -13.08 0.32 12.66
CA GLY A 25 -14.29 1.01 12.22
C GLY A 25 -14.10 1.91 10.99
N TYR A 26 -12.91 1.99 10.41
CA TYR A 26 -12.62 2.74 9.19
C TYR A 26 -12.33 1.81 8.01
N TRP A 27 -12.85 2.15 6.86
CA TRP A 27 -12.57 1.43 5.61
C TRP A 27 -11.29 1.93 4.99
N ASP A 28 -10.44 1.01 4.54
CA ASP A 28 -9.19 1.32 3.86
C ASP A 28 -9.41 2.18 2.61
N VAL A 29 -8.60 3.23 2.41
CA VAL A 29 -8.65 4.11 1.24
C VAL A 29 -8.50 3.35 -0.06
N ASN A 30 -7.60 2.34 -0.12
CA ASN A 30 -7.44 1.49 -1.30
C ASN A 30 -8.71 0.70 -1.65
N GLY A 31 -9.58 0.45 -0.69
CA GLY A 31 -10.89 -0.18 -0.87
C GLY A 31 -12.03 0.78 -1.23
N LEU A 32 -11.83 2.10 -1.12
CA LEU A 32 -12.86 3.10 -1.49
C LEU A 32 -12.99 3.25 -3.01
N ASN A 33 -11.88 3.04 -3.74
CA ASN A 33 -11.80 3.27 -5.17
C ASN A 33 -12.22 4.72 -5.51
N ARG A 34 -13.14 4.95 -6.46
CA ARG A 34 -13.63 6.28 -6.84
C ARG A 34 -14.58 6.93 -5.82
N GLN A 35 -15.06 6.18 -4.84
CA GLN A 35 -16.05 6.67 -3.87
C GLN A 35 -15.38 7.43 -2.72
N LEU A 36 -14.82 8.58 -3.01
CA LEU A 36 -14.04 9.42 -2.08
C LEU A 36 -14.90 10.55 -1.48
N PHE A 37 -16.20 10.34 -1.29
CA PHE A 37 -17.09 11.32 -0.69
C PHE A 37 -16.81 11.52 0.82
N HIS A 38 -17.34 12.61 1.39
CA HIS A 38 -17.16 12.92 2.81
C HIS A 38 -17.57 11.76 3.71
N SER A 39 -16.67 11.32 4.58
CA SER A 39 -16.83 10.18 5.50
C SER A 39 -17.13 8.83 4.81
N ALA A 40 -16.67 8.64 3.56
CA ALA A 40 -16.89 7.40 2.80
C ALA A 40 -16.37 6.16 3.54
N ASP A 41 -15.24 6.29 4.22
CA ASP A 41 -14.60 5.24 5.02
C ASP A 41 -15.51 4.77 6.18
N ILE A 42 -16.14 5.70 6.88
CA ILE A 42 -17.10 5.39 7.95
C ILE A 42 -18.38 4.81 7.35
N HIS A 43 -18.94 5.41 6.30
CA HIS A 43 -20.17 4.93 5.66
C HIS A 43 -20.04 3.48 5.18
N LYS A 44 -18.94 3.16 4.50
CA LYS A 44 -18.71 1.80 4.02
C LYS A 44 -18.49 0.80 5.14
N SER A 45 -17.80 1.21 6.19
CA SER A 45 -17.58 0.40 7.37
C SER A 45 -18.91 0.07 8.07
N PHE A 46 -19.81 1.05 8.25
CA PHE A 46 -21.16 0.78 8.78
C PHE A 46 -22.00 -0.11 7.87
N ASN A 47 -21.92 0.03 6.54
CA ASN A 47 -22.59 -0.88 5.62
C ASN A 47 -22.08 -2.33 5.82
N LEU A 48 -20.79 -2.53 6.08
CA LEU A 48 -20.25 -3.85 6.41
C LEU A 48 -20.81 -4.36 7.75
N LEU A 49 -20.93 -3.52 8.77
CA LEU A 49 -21.53 -3.88 10.04
C LEU A 49 -22.97 -4.38 9.87
N PHE A 50 -23.80 -3.64 9.12
CA PHE A 50 -25.18 -4.06 8.83
C PHE A 50 -25.24 -5.38 8.07
N ALA A 51 -24.36 -5.58 7.07
CA ALA A 51 -24.26 -6.83 6.34
C ALA A 51 -23.84 -7.99 7.28
N ALA A 52 -22.86 -7.77 8.13
CA ALA A 52 -22.38 -8.75 9.11
C ALA A 52 -23.50 -9.17 10.09
N CYS A 53 -24.23 -8.20 10.66
CA CYS A 53 -25.37 -8.47 11.55
C CYS A 53 -26.49 -9.25 10.83
N SER A 54 -26.74 -8.94 9.55
CA SER A 54 -27.79 -9.62 8.77
C SER A 54 -27.39 -11.05 8.44
N LEU A 55 -26.13 -11.29 8.04
CA LEU A 55 -25.62 -12.60 7.65
C LEU A 55 -25.48 -13.53 8.87
N MET A 56 -25.21 -12.99 10.05
CA MET A 56 -25.04 -13.76 11.27
C MET A 56 -26.26 -14.62 11.62
N LYS A 57 -27.46 -14.14 11.33
CA LYS A 57 -28.74 -14.84 11.66
C LYS A 57 -28.91 -16.20 10.98
N GLY A 58 -28.29 -16.42 9.83
CA GLY A 58 -28.36 -17.68 9.08
C GLY A 58 -27.03 -18.43 9.03
N SER A 59 -26.02 -17.96 9.74
CA SER A 59 -24.67 -18.56 9.79
C SER A 59 -24.65 -19.77 10.72
N ASN A 60 -23.72 -20.72 10.47
CA ASN A 60 -23.40 -21.76 11.44
C ASN A 60 -22.65 -21.18 12.65
N ASP A 61 -22.47 -21.96 13.71
CA ASP A 61 -21.85 -21.49 14.97
C ASP A 61 -20.44 -20.93 14.78
N GLN A 62 -19.63 -21.51 13.91
CA GLN A 62 -18.29 -21.03 13.61
C GLN A 62 -18.33 -19.69 12.88
N GLN A 63 -19.11 -19.61 11.80
CA GLN A 63 -19.31 -18.38 11.04
C GLN A 63 -19.85 -17.24 11.92
N ALA A 64 -20.81 -17.56 12.78
CA ALA A 64 -21.38 -16.59 13.72
C ALA A 64 -20.35 -16.08 14.74
N ARG A 65 -19.46 -16.95 15.25
CA ARG A 65 -18.34 -16.52 16.10
C ARG A 65 -17.39 -15.57 15.37
N GLU A 66 -16.92 -15.95 14.18
CA GLU A 66 -16.02 -15.12 13.39
C GLU A 66 -16.64 -13.75 13.03
N ILE A 67 -17.95 -13.71 12.73
CA ILE A 67 -18.68 -12.45 12.50
C ILE A 67 -18.75 -11.60 13.78
N LYS A 68 -19.01 -12.20 14.94
CA LYS A 68 -19.00 -11.49 16.23
C LYS A 68 -17.64 -10.89 16.54
N GLU A 69 -16.56 -11.62 16.28
CA GLU A 69 -15.19 -11.15 16.46
C GLU A 69 -14.89 -9.97 15.50
N LEU A 70 -15.32 -10.06 14.24
CA LEU A 70 -15.22 -8.95 13.29
C LEU A 70 -15.92 -7.70 13.81
N ILE A 71 -17.15 -7.84 14.33
CA ILE A 71 -17.92 -6.72 14.89
C ILE A 71 -17.22 -6.17 16.14
N ALA A 72 -16.79 -7.05 17.04
CA ALA A 72 -16.15 -6.66 18.30
C ALA A 72 -14.90 -5.81 18.07
N ARG A 73 -13.94 -6.30 17.25
CA ARG A 73 -12.65 -5.62 17.04
C ARG A 73 -12.73 -4.34 16.23
N ASN A 74 -13.79 -4.12 15.45
CA ASN A 74 -13.92 -2.92 14.63
C ASN A 74 -14.92 -1.90 15.19
N PHE A 75 -15.94 -2.33 15.95
CA PHE A 75 -17.05 -1.44 16.30
C PHE A 75 -17.36 -1.38 17.81
N LEU A 76 -17.05 -2.44 18.57
CA LEU A 76 -17.35 -2.45 20.00
C LEU A 76 -16.10 -2.16 20.85
N HIS A 77 -14.96 -2.70 20.45
CA HIS A 77 -13.69 -2.58 21.17
C HIS A 77 -12.53 -2.26 20.21
N PRO A 78 -12.62 -1.17 19.42
CA PRO A 78 -11.65 -0.87 18.35
C PRO A 78 -10.24 -0.58 18.88
N ASP A 79 -10.10 -0.17 20.14
CA ASP A 79 -8.82 0.19 20.75
C ASP A 79 -8.04 -1.01 21.33
N THR A 80 -8.63 -2.20 21.32
CA THR A 80 -7.94 -3.41 21.76
C THR A 80 -6.99 -3.94 20.68
N ASN A 81 -6.04 -4.78 21.12
CA ASN A 81 -5.16 -5.49 20.19
C ASN A 81 -5.99 -6.34 19.22
N ASN A 82 -5.64 -6.27 17.95
CA ASN A 82 -6.36 -6.98 16.91
C ASN A 82 -5.75 -8.36 16.71
N GLU A 83 -6.50 -9.42 17.03
CA GLU A 83 -6.04 -10.80 16.84
C GLU A 83 -6.17 -11.29 15.39
N PHE A 84 -6.95 -10.59 14.56
CA PHE A 84 -7.05 -10.89 13.14
C PHE A 84 -5.85 -10.30 12.40
N THR A 85 -4.79 -11.07 12.30
CA THR A 85 -3.48 -10.68 11.76
C THR A 85 -3.11 -11.50 10.53
N GLY A 86 -2.07 -11.08 9.82
CA GLY A 86 -1.50 -11.79 8.68
C GLY A 86 -1.22 -10.90 7.49
N ASN A 87 -0.74 -11.53 6.42
CA ASN A 87 -0.49 -10.89 5.14
C ASN A 87 -1.27 -11.60 4.04
N LYS A 88 -1.92 -10.84 3.16
CA LYS A 88 -2.72 -11.41 2.07
C LYS A 88 -2.62 -10.57 0.82
N PHE A 89 -2.32 -11.22 -0.29
CA PHE A 89 -2.41 -10.67 -1.63
C PHE A 89 -3.73 -11.10 -2.31
N PHE A 90 -4.47 -10.14 -2.79
CA PHE A 90 -5.71 -10.31 -3.56
C PHE A 90 -5.38 -10.13 -5.05
N GLY A 91 -5.09 -11.24 -5.73
CA GLY A 91 -4.59 -11.23 -7.11
C GLY A 91 -5.54 -10.64 -8.14
N ASP A 92 -6.86 -10.80 -7.95
CA ASP A 92 -7.88 -10.25 -8.85
C ASP A 92 -8.05 -8.73 -8.72
N SER A 93 -7.44 -8.12 -7.71
CA SER A 93 -7.55 -6.68 -7.42
C SER A 93 -6.18 -6.01 -7.33
N ASP A 94 -5.08 -6.74 -7.53
CA ASP A 94 -3.71 -6.29 -7.33
C ASP A 94 -3.53 -5.51 -6.00
N LEU A 95 -4.12 -6.05 -4.92
CA LEU A 95 -4.18 -5.43 -3.59
C LEU A 95 -3.52 -6.33 -2.56
N THR A 96 -2.60 -5.78 -1.79
CA THR A 96 -2.03 -6.45 -0.61
C THR A 96 -2.53 -5.78 0.66
N ILE A 97 -2.91 -6.59 1.64
CA ILE A 97 -3.23 -6.15 3.00
C ILE A 97 -2.31 -6.89 3.98
N HIS A 98 -1.70 -6.13 4.86
CA HIS A 98 -0.93 -6.66 5.98
C HIS A 98 -1.51 -6.15 7.30
N ARG A 99 -1.65 -7.05 8.27
CA ARG A 99 -2.25 -6.76 9.57
C ARG A 99 -1.40 -7.33 10.68
N THR A 100 -1.10 -6.50 11.65
CA THR A 100 -0.49 -6.87 12.93
C THR A 100 -1.50 -6.63 14.07
N PRO A 101 -1.19 -6.96 15.32
CA PRO A 101 -2.07 -6.59 16.43
C PRO A 101 -2.27 -5.07 16.58
N HIS A 102 -1.32 -4.25 16.08
CA HIS A 102 -1.24 -2.82 16.39
C HIS A 102 -1.45 -1.89 15.20
N TRP A 103 -1.29 -2.39 13.98
CA TRP A 103 -1.42 -1.60 12.76
C TRP A 103 -1.83 -2.46 11.56
N MET A 104 -2.37 -1.80 10.58
CA MET A 104 -2.69 -2.37 9.27
C MET A 104 -2.01 -1.53 8.18
N ALA A 105 -1.63 -2.18 7.09
CA ALA A 105 -1.24 -1.50 5.87
C ALA A 105 -1.86 -2.15 4.64
N SER A 106 -2.08 -1.34 3.61
CA SER A 106 -2.53 -1.80 2.31
C SER A 106 -1.65 -1.22 1.21
N VAL A 107 -1.43 -1.99 0.13
CA VAL A 107 -0.79 -1.50 -1.11
C VAL A 107 -1.68 -1.86 -2.27
N ARG A 108 -2.11 -0.84 -3.02
CA ARG A 108 -2.85 -1.01 -4.26
C ARG A 108 -1.93 -0.81 -5.46
N MET A 109 -2.00 -1.75 -6.38
CA MET A 109 -1.23 -1.76 -7.60
C MET A 109 -2.15 -1.81 -8.81
N ALA A 110 -1.63 -1.50 -9.99
CA ALA A 110 -2.32 -1.64 -11.27
C ALA A 110 -1.49 -2.52 -12.21
N SER A 111 -2.19 -3.35 -12.97
CA SER A 111 -1.63 -4.15 -14.06
C SER A 111 -2.44 -3.90 -15.33
N ASP A 112 -2.11 -4.58 -16.42
CA ASP A 112 -2.96 -4.58 -17.61
C ASP A 112 -4.28 -5.36 -17.41
N ARG A 113 -4.39 -6.15 -16.31
CA ARG A 113 -5.60 -6.90 -15.91
C ARG A 113 -6.54 -6.05 -15.05
N VAL A 114 -5.99 -5.16 -14.20
CA VAL A 114 -6.73 -4.43 -13.18
C VAL A 114 -6.76 -2.95 -13.53
N ILE A 115 -7.96 -2.38 -13.54
CA ILE A 115 -8.17 -0.94 -13.76
C ILE A 115 -7.51 -0.16 -12.62
N GLY A 116 -6.66 0.81 -12.97
CA GLY A 116 -5.95 1.64 -12.00
C GLY A 116 -6.90 2.58 -11.27
N THR A 117 -7.80 3.23 -12.01
CA THR A 117 -8.77 4.19 -11.47
C THR A 117 -10.02 4.25 -12.34
N GLU A 118 -11.07 4.82 -11.78
CA GLU A 118 -12.32 5.14 -12.46
C GLU A 118 -12.71 6.59 -12.18
N LEU A 119 -12.91 7.36 -13.24
CA LEU A 119 -13.46 8.71 -13.21
C LEU A 119 -14.79 8.66 -13.95
N VAL A 120 -15.89 8.65 -13.24
CA VAL A 120 -17.24 8.56 -13.83
C VAL A 120 -18.25 9.29 -12.95
N ASN A 121 -19.27 9.89 -13.56
CA ASN A 121 -20.29 10.66 -12.84
C ASN A 121 -19.71 11.81 -12.00
N GLU A 122 -18.66 12.45 -12.47
CA GLU A 122 -17.94 13.52 -11.76
C GLU A 122 -17.30 13.08 -10.42
N ASP A 123 -17.16 11.78 -10.19
CA ASP A 123 -16.47 11.22 -9.04
C ASP A 123 -14.98 11.00 -9.33
N ASN A 124 -14.13 11.26 -8.33
CA ASN A 124 -12.70 10.94 -8.34
C ASN A 124 -11.88 11.64 -9.44
N LEU A 125 -12.20 12.88 -9.76
CA LEU A 125 -11.60 13.62 -10.89
C LEU A 125 -10.06 13.82 -10.79
N LYS A 126 -9.46 13.61 -9.62
CA LYS A 126 -8.01 13.71 -9.37
C LYS A 126 -7.33 12.38 -9.05
N GLY A 127 -8.06 11.26 -9.01
CA GLY A 127 -7.58 9.98 -8.49
C GLY A 127 -6.76 9.13 -9.46
N TYR A 128 -6.22 9.70 -10.54
CA TYR A 128 -5.49 8.98 -11.58
C TYR A 128 -4.38 8.06 -11.06
N TYR A 129 -3.61 8.51 -10.06
CA TYR A 129 -2.44 7.80 -9.52
C TYR A 129 -2.76 6.84 -8.36
N MET A 130 -4.02 6.64 -7.98
CA MET A 130 -4.41 5.88 -6.78
C MET A 130 -4.04 4.39 -6.79
N ALA A 131 -3.61 3.85 -7.92
CA ALA A 131 -3.17 2.45 -8.01
C ALA A 131 -1.70 2.30 -8.47
N ASP A 132 -0.89 3.35 -8.38
CA ASP A 132 0.52 3.32 -8.78
C ASP A 132 1.45 2.88 -7.64
N GLY A 133 0.99 1.89 -6.86
CA GLY A 133 1.65 1.43 -5.64
C GLY A 133 1.30 2.32 -4.44
N ALA A 134 0.07 2.80 -4.37
CA ALA A 134 -0.40 3.58 -3.23
C ALA A 134 -0.42 2.73 -1.96
N ILE A 135 0.30 3.19 -0.92
CA ILE A 135 0.40 2.53 0.39
C ILE A 135 -0.27 3.39 1.46
N TYR A 136 -1.11 2.77 2.27
CA TYR A 136 -1.71 3.40 3.44
C TYR A 136 -1.40 2.60 4.69
N THR A 137 -1.11 3.30 5.79
CA THR A 137 -0.83 2.68 7.10
C THR A 137 -1.78 3.23 8.15
N TYR A 138 -2.37 2.33 8.94
CA TYR A 138 -3.39 2.64 9.92
C TYR A 138 -3.00 2.12 11.29
N ILE A 139 -3.06 2.98 12.28
CA ILE A 139 -2.85 2.68 13.69
C ILE A 139 -4.17 2.90 14.44
N ARG A 140 -4.77 4.09 14.32
CA ARG A 140 -6.06 4.44 14.91
C ARG A 140 -7.25 4.12 13.99
N GLY A 141 -7.02 4.17 12.65
CA GLY A 141 -8.04 4.03 11.60
C GLY A 141 -8.41 5.36 10.92
N ASP A 142 -8.27 6.49 11.62
CA ASP A 142 -8.66 7.83 11.16
C ASP A 142 -7.57 8.59 10.40
N GLU A 143 -6.42 7.97 10.11
CA GLU A 143 -5.24 8.64 9.56
C GLU A 143 -5.52 9.39 8.25
N TYR A 144 -6.43 8.88 7.44
CA TYR A 144 -6.81 9.44 6.14
C TYR A 144 -8.27 9.91 6.08
N HIS A 145 -8.98 9.94 7.21
CA HIS A 145 -10.39 10.35 7.28
C HIS A 145 -10.57 11.77 6.76
N ASN A 146 -11.32 11.93 5.66
CA ASN A 146 -11.61 13.23 5.04
C ASN A 146 -10.38 14.06 4.59
N ILE A 147 -9.25 13.42 4.28
CA ILE A 147 -8.01 14.12 3.89
C ILE A 147 -8.03 14.62 2.43
N PHE A 148 -8.83 14.04 1.57
CA PHE A 148 -8.79 14.19 0.12
C PHE A 148 -8.82 15.62 -0.41
N PRO A 149 -9.56 16.59 0.16
CA PRO A 149 -9.51 18.00 -0.27
C PRO A 149 -8.13 18.64 -0.17
N PHE A 150 -7.28 18.13 0.72
CA PHE A 150 -5.99 18.73 1.05
C PHE A 150 -4.81 18.01 0.41
N TRP A 151 -5.05 16.91 -0.32
CA TRP A 151 -3.99 16.14 -0.95
C TRP A 151 -3.34 16.88 -2.11
N ASP A 152 -2.03 16.77 -2.16
CA ASP A 152 -1.31 16.82 -3.43
C ASP A 152 -1.48 15.44 -4.09
N TRP A 153 -2.27 15.37 -5.12
CA TRP A 153 -2.63 14.12 -5.80
C TRP A 153 -1.49 13.48 -6.60
N ARG A 154 -0.34 14.20 -6.71
CA ARG A 154 0.93 13.63 -7.20
C ARG A 154 1.82 13.11 -6.07
N ARG A 155 1.40 13.27 -4.81
CA ARG A 155 2.13 12.82 -3.62
C ARG A 155 1.31 11.85 -2.75
N ILE A 156 0.42 11.08 -3.38
CA ILE A 156 -0.27 9.97 -2.70
C ILE A 156 0.81 9.05 -2.09
N PRO A 157 0.69 8.61 -0.83
CA PRO A 157 1.70 7.76 -0.20
C PRO A 157 2.09 6.56 -1.05
N GLY A 158 3.38 6.34 -1.24
CA GLY A 158 3.94 5.20 -1.98
C GLY A 158 4.09 5.36 -3.49
N ILE A 159 3.40 6.31 -4.15
CA ILE A 159 3.49 6.42 -5.61
C ILE A 159 4.81 7.05 -6.08
N THR A 160 5.19 6.71 -7.32
CA THR A 160 6.25 7.38 -8.06
C THR A 160 5.64 8.10 -9.25
N THR A 161 5.94 9.40 -9.42
CA THR A 161 5.33 10.24 -10.45
C THR A 161 6.21 11.43 -10.82
N TYR A 162 5.75 12.24 -11.76
CA TYR A 162 6.38 13.49 -12.15
C TYR A 162 6.13 14.59 -11.13
N GLU A 163 7.17 15.37 -10.78
CA GLU A 163 7.01 16.66 -10.10
C GLU A 163 6.53 17.68 -11.15
N SER A 164 5.27 18.09 -11.08
CA SER A 164 4.65 18.94 -12.11
C SER A 164 3.42 19.66 -11.58
N ASP A 165 3.22 20.90 -12.05
CA ASP A 165 2.01 21.70 -11.81
C ASP A 165 0.94 21.49 -12.90
N ALA A 166 1.19 20.65 -13.90
CA ALA A 166 0.21 20.34 -14.94
C ALA A 166 -1.07 19.71 -14.32
N PRO A 167 -2.22 19.83 -14.98
CA PRO A 167 -3.42 19.12 -14.52
C PRO A 167 -3.17 17.62 -14.32
N ILE A 168 -3.87 17.03 -13.35
CA ILE A 168 -3.86 15.56 -13.17
C ILE A 168 -4.49 14.93 -14.42
N PRO A 169 -3.90 13.85 -14.96
CA PRO A 169 -4.50 13.12 -16.07
C PRO A 169 -5.91 12.63 -15.73
N THR A 170 -6.78 12.53 -16.73
CA THR A 170 -8.19 12.17 -16.58
C THR A 170 -8.57 10.87 -17.27
N GLU A 171 -7.60 10.12 -17.77
CA GLU A 171 -7.83 8.79 -18.32
C GLU A 171 -8.44 7.88 -17.25
N SER A 172 -9.42 7.08 -17.65
CA SER A 172 -10.26 6.30 -16.75
C SER A 172 -10.53 4.90 -17.29
N GLY A 173 -10.91 3.99 -16.42
CA GLY A 173 -11.26 2.64 -16.82
C GLY A 173 -10.08 1.91 -17.48
N ALA A 174 -10.30 1.35 -18.66
CA ALA A 174 -9.27 0.60 -19.39
C ALA A 174 -8.03 1.44 -19.73
N ASP A 175 -8.21 2.72 -20.03
CA ASP A 175 -7.13 3.63 -20.42
C ASP A 175 -6.22 4.02 -19.23
N SER A 176 -6.70 3.77 -18.00
CA SER A 176 -5.90 3.98 -16.77
C SER A 176 -5.09 2.76 -16.35
N ARG A 177 -5.05 1.68 -17.14
CA ARG A 177 -4.29 0.48 -16.82
C ARG A 177 -2.78 0.71 -16.93
N ASN A 178 -2.05 -0.01 -16.12
CA ASN A 178 -0.61 -0.17 -16.28
C ASN A 178 -0.32 -1.05 -17.52
N GLN A 179 0.80 -0.81 -18.21
CA GLN A 179 1.12 -1.49 -19.46
C GLN A 179 1.89 -2.82 -19.25
N THR A 180 1.79 -3.41 -18.07
CA THR A 180 2.50 -4.65 -17.71
C THR A 180 1.68 -5.53 -16.78
N ASN A 181 1.97 -6.83 -16.81
CA ASN A 181 1.46 -7.84 -15.89
C ASN A 181 2.45 -8.22 -14.77
N LEU A 182 3.60 -7.56 -14.70
CA LEU A 182 4.59 -7.85 -13.66
C LEU A 182 4.14 -7.27 -12.31
N VAL A 183 3.03 -7.79 -11.81
CA VAL A 183 2.40 -7.42 -10.54
C VAL A 183 2.00 -8.69 -9.80
N GLY A 184 2.37 -8.78 -8.53
CA GLY A 184 2.03 -9.94 -7.72
C GLY A 184 2.52 -9.83 -6.28
N GLY A 185 2.18 -10.84 -5.49
CA GLY A 185 2.62 -10.93 -4.10
C GLY A 185 2.58 -12.36 -3.60
N THR A 186 3.45 -12.68 -2.67
CA THR A 186 3.49 -13.97 -1.99
C THR A 186 3.66 -13.80 -0.48
N THR A 187 3.20 -14.77 0.28
CA THR A 187 3.14 -14.72 1.74
C THR A 187 3.37 -16.10 2.36
N ASP A 188 3.85 -16.12 3.60
CA ASP A 188 3.85 -17.28 4.47
C ASP A 188 2.60 -17.34 5.39
N GLY A 189 1.67 -16.40 5.17
CA GLY A 189 0.45 -16.20 5.97
C GLY A 189 0.62 -15.09 7.01
N LYS A 190 1.83 -14.80 7.48
CA LYS A 190 2.14 -13.79 8.48
C LYS A 190 2.89 -12.60 7.86
N HIS A 191 3.95 -12.88 7.15
CA HIS A 191 4.79 -11.91 6.45
C HIS A 191 4.61 -12.08 4.94
N GLY A 192 5.02 -11.09 4.16
CA GLY A 192 4.89 -11.19 2.72
C GLY A 192 5.74 -10.20 1.95
N ILE A 193 5.81 -10.43 0.66
CA ILE A 193 6.39 -9.53 -0.33
C ILE A 193 5.37 -9.25 -1.41
N THR A 194 5.32 -8.01 -1.85
CA THR A 194 4.47 -7.56 -2.96
C THR A 194 5.31 -6.72 -3.90
N ALA A 195 5.08 -6.88 -5.19
CA ALA A 195 5.90 -6.27 -6.23
C ALA A 195 5.06 -5.79 -7.41
N MET A 196 5.44 -4.65 -7.98
CA MET A 196 4.82 -4.03 -9.14
C MET A 196 5.88 -3.41 -10.04
N HIS A 197 5.88 -3.75 -11.32
CA HIS A 197 6.54 -2.95 -12.34
C HIS A 197 5.55 -1.91 -12.86
N LEU A 198 5.77 -0.66 -12.48
CA LEU A 198 5.04 0.49 -13.05
C LEU A 198 5.61 0.79 -14.44
N ASN A 199 4.75 0.82 -15.45
CA ASN A 199 5.10 1.24 -16.81
C ASN A 199 3.91 1.97 -17.41
N ARG A 200 3.91 3.30 -17.29
CA ARG A 200 2.80 4.14 -17.73
C ARG A 200 3.26 5.58 -17.95
N ASN A 201 2.73 6.21 -19.01
CA ASN A 201 3.00 7.63 -19.32
C ASN A 201 4.49 7.97 -19.45
N GLY A 202 5.29 7.08 -20.04
CA GLY A 202 6.73 7.28 -20.20
C GLY A 202 7.52 7.20 -18.90
N LEU A 203 6.91 6.72 -17.81
CA LEU A 203 7.55 6.45 -16.53
C LEU A 203 7.63 4.95 -16.28
N SER A 204 8.81 4.47 -15.90
CA SER A 204 9.06 3.09 -15.51
C SER A 204 9.67 3.03 -14.11
N ALA A 205 9.23 2.06 -13.29
CA ALA A 205 9.77 1.82 -11.96
C ALA A 205 9.48 0.39 -11.48
N ASN A 206 10.49 -0.29 -10.95
CA ASN A 206 10.31 -1.53 -10.19
C ASN A 206 10.07 -1.18 -8.72
N LYS A 207 8.98 -1.64 -8.13
CA LYS A 207 8.57 -1.30 -6.77
C LYS A 207 8.28 -2.55 -5.96
N VAL A 208 8.82 -2.63 -4.74
CA VAL A 208 8.65 -3.77 -3.84
C VAL A 208 8.34 -3.28 -2.43
N TRP A 209 7.43 -3.99 -1.78
CA TRP A 209 7.09 -3.83 -0.37
C TRP A 209 7.22 -5.16 0.34
N ILE A 210 8.03 -5.20 1.42
CA ILE A 210 8.22 -6.36 2.27
C ILE A 210 7.61 -6.06 3.64
N PHE A 211 6.68 -6.89 4.05
CA PHE A 211 5.89 -6.69 5.26
C PHE A 211 6.37 -7.64 6.36
N THR A 212 6.66 -7.07 7.53
CA THR A 212 7.00 -7.79 8.77
C THR A 212 6.12 -7.33 9.91
N ASP A 213 6.26 -7.88 11.12
CA ASP A 213 5.49 -7.43 12.28
C ASP A 213 5.85 -6.00 12.72
N GLU A 214 7.07 -5.53 12.42
CA GLU A 214 7.59 -4.26 12.97
C GLU A 214 7.72 -3.14 11.94
N PHE A 215 7.91 -3.49 10.66
CA PHE A 215 8.18 -2.52 9.62
C PHE A 215 7.73 -3.00 8.23
N ILE A 216 7.65 -2.04 7.34
CA ILE A 216 7.51 -2.27 5.90
C ILE A 216 8.79 -1.75 5.24
N LEU A 217 9.55 -2.64 4.58
CA LEU A 217 10.68 -2.25 3.75
C LEU A 217 10.18 -1.95 2.34
N CYS A 218 10.42 -0.73 1.89
CA CYS A 218 10.06 -0.26 0.56
C CYS A 218 11.32 -0.11 -0.30
N LEU A 219 11.34 -0.80 -1.43
CA LEU A 219 12.43 -0.77 -2.39
C LEU A 219 11.91 -0.28 -3.74
N GLY A 220 12.70 0.57 -4.38
CA GLY A 220 12.48 0.98 -5.77
C GLY A 220 13.77 0.87 -6.56
N SER A 221 13.67 0.43 -7.81
CA SER A 221 14.80 0.35 -8.74
C SER A 221 14.36 0.63 -10.16
N ASN A 222 15.31 0.86 -11.05
CA ASN A 222 15.04 1.11 -12.46
C ASN A 222 13.98 2.22 -12.67
N ILE A 223 14.05 3.28 -11.85
CA ILE A 223 13.13 4.41 -11.92
C ILE A 223 13.66 5.38 -12.95
N HIS A 224 12.97 5.49 -14.07
CA HIS A 224 13.39 6.37 -15.16
C HIS A 224 12.22 6.87 -16.00
N THR A 225 12.49 7.87 -16.81
CA THR A 225 11.58 8.44 -17.79
C THR A 225 12.35 8.89 -19.02
N ASP A 226 11.72 8.88 -20.17
CA ASP A 226 12.26 9.40 -21.43
C ASP A 226 12.25 10.94 -21.47
N SER A 227 11.67 11.61 -20.47
CA SER A 227 11.62 13.06 -20.37
C SER A 227 12.72 13.61 -19.45
N THR A 228 12.94 14.93 -19.51
CA THR A 228 13.86 15.65 -18.61
C THR A 228 13.19 16.05 -17.27
N ALA A 229 11.94 15.62 -17.03
CA ALA A 229 11.19 15.99 -15.86
C ALA A 229 11.74 15.28 -14.59
N THR A 230 11.71 15.99 -13.48
CA THR A 230 12.03 15.43 -12.17
C THR A 230 10.97 14.41 -11.76
N LEU A 231 11.42 13.25 -11.32
CA LEU A 231 10.56 12.23 -10.71
C LEU A 231 10.59 12.34 -9.18
N ILE A 232 9.49 12.04 -8.55
CA ILE A 232 9.38 11.95 -7.09
C ILE A 232 8.78 10.60 -6.70
N THR A 233 9.23 10.06 -5.57
CA THR A 233 8.54 8.95 -4.89
C THR A 233 8.03 9.47 -3.55
N SER A 234 6.72 9.50 -3.38
CA SER A 234 6.09 9.87 -2.12
C SER A 234 6.27 8.73 -1.11
N ILE A 235 6.73 9.07 0.09
CA ILE A 235 6.81 8.13 1.20
C ILE A 235 5.50 8.18 1.99
N ASP A 236 5.05 9.40 2.34
CA ASP A 236 3.80 9.60 3.06
C ASP A 236 3.23 11.01 2.85
N GLN A 237 1.91 11.11 2.99
CA GLN A 237 1.18 12.37 3.06
C GLN A 237 -0.05 12.18 3.94
N ARG A 238 -0.10 12.86 5.09
CA ARG A 238 -1.20 12.77 6.06
C ARG A 238 -1.45 14.09 6.79
N PHE A 239 -2.51 14.17 7.59
CA PHE A 239 -2.70 15.31 8.47
C PHE A 239 -1.51 15.50 9.39
N LYS A 240 -1.08 16.76 9.56
CA LYS A 240 -0.06 17.08 10.56
C LYS A 240 -0.68 16.99 11.94
N LYS A 241 -0.29 15.98 12.72
CA LYS A 241 -0.67 15.79 14.12
C LYS A 241 0.61 15.83 14.98
N GLY A 242 0.70 16.78 15.88
CA GLY A 242 1.89 16.96 16.74
C GLY A 242 3.14 17.46 16.00
N GLU A 243 4.30 17.30 16.62
CA GLU A 243 5.57 17.74 16.07
C GLU A 243 6.16 16.69 15.12
N VAL A 244 6.93 17.17 14.15
CA VAL A 244 7.74 16.32 13.27
C VAL A 244 9.15 16.30 13.84
N TRP A 245 9.60 15.12 14.23
CA TRP A 245 10.97 14.93 14.70
C TRP A 245 11.86 14.40 13.56
N SER A 246 13.14 14.80 13.57
CA SER A 246 14.13 14.25 12.65
C SER A 246 15.49 14.13 13.31
N GLU A 247 16.27 13.13 12.90
CA GLU A 247 17.67 12.94 13.27
C GLU A 247 18.50 12.73 12.01
N GLY A 248 19.44 13.66 11.79
CA GLY A 248 20.13 13.76 10.53
C GLY A 248 19.13 13.90 9.36
N ASN A 249 19.52 13.47 8.17
CA ASN A 249 18.64 13.44 7.00
C ASN A 249 18.07 12.05 6.72
N ARG A 250 18.03 11.17 7.71
CA ARG A 250 17.71 9.76 7.50
C ARG A 250 16.59 9.22 8.37
N ARG A 251 16.31 9.83 9.52
CA ARG A 251 15.30 9.36 10.46
C ARG A 251 14.30 10.47 10.70
N TYR A 252 13.04 10.13 10.58
CA TYR A 252 11.92 11.05 10.81
C TYR A 252 10.84 10.32 11.59
N PHE A 253 10.13 11.07 12.43
CA PHE A 253 8.98 10.54 13.14
C PHE A 253 7.84 11.55 13.10
N HIS A 254 6.64 11.07 12.81
CA HIS A 254 5.43 11.86 12.84
C HIS A 254 4.21 10.95 13.08
N ASP A 255 3.32 11.36 13.97
CA ASP A 255 2.00 10.74 14.21
C ASP A 255 2.05 9.21 14.33
N ASN A 256 2.85 8.70 15.31
CA ASN A 256 3.06 7.27 15.57
C ASN A 256 3.66 6.46 14.39
N THR A 257 4.29 7.12 13.45
CA THR A 257 4.98 6.46 12.33
C THR A 257 6.43 6.94 12.24
N GLY A 258 7.36 5.98 12.23
CA GLY A 258 8.76 6.23 11.95
C GLY A 258 9.05 6.05 10.45
N TYR A 259 9.95 6.85 9.93
CA TYR A 259 10.45 6.80 8.55
C TYR A 259 11.96 6.74 8.60
N ILE A 260 12.59 5.74 7.99
CA ILE A 260 14.05 5.59 7.98
C ILE A 260 14.52 5.41 6.53
N LEU A 261 15.36 6.34 6.06
CA LEU A 261 16.03 6.21 4.78
C LEU A 261 17.28 5.33 4.94
N LEU A 262 17.41 4.32 4.09
CA LEU A 262 18.54 3.38 4.12
C LEU A 262 19.67 3.77 3.16
N GLN A 263 19.53 4.90 2.49
CA GLN A 263 20.53 5.48 1.59
C GLN A 263 20.50 7.01 1.69
N ASP A 264 21.52 7.68 1.17
CA ASP A 264 21.57 9.14 1.11
C ASP A 264 20.76 9.61 -0.10
N GLU A 265 19.56 10.10 0.18
CA GLU A 265 18.64 10.65 -0.80
C GLU A 265 18.22 12.06 -0.40
N LEU A 266 17.93 12.89 -1.41
CA LEU A 266 17.25 14.15 -1.15
C LEU A 266 15.79 13.85 -0.80
N CYS A 267 15.49 13.95 0.49
CA CYS A 267 14.17 13.63 1.03
C CYS A 267 13.55 14.88 1.69
N PRO A 268 12.87 15.72 0.93
CA PRO A 268 12.15 16.85 1.48
C PRO A 268 11.05 16.40 2.45
N VAL A 269 11.01 17.04 3.61
CA VAL A 269 9.91 16.95 4.57
C VAL A 269 9.21 18.30 4.61
N GLN A 270 7.92 18.30 4.41
CA GLN A 270 7.11 19.51 4.36
C GLN A 270 5.96 19.43 5.36
N THR A 271 5.74 20.55 6.04
CA THR A 271 4.51 20.79 6.80
C THR A 271 3.92 22.08 6.30
N GLU A 272 2.75 22.01 5.72
CA GLU A 272 2.15 23.18 5.08
C GLU A 272 0.64 23.25 5.34
N LYS A 273 0.12 24.46 5.36
CA LYS A 273 -1.31 24.69 5.39
C LYS A 273 -1.87 24.59 3.99
N LYS A 274 -2.59 23.52 3.73
CA LYS A 274 -3.25 23.28 2.44
C LYS A 274 -4.67 23.83 2.45
N LYS A 275 -5.07 24.38 1.31
CA LYS A 275 -6.45 24.73 0.99
C LYS A 275 -6.98 23.80 -0.07
N GLY A 276 -8.23 23.42 0.06
CA GLY A 276 -8.88 22.57 -0.93
C GLY A 276 -10.38 22.44 -0.68
N GLN A 277 -11.06 21.79 -1.59
CA GLN A 277 -12.52 21.64 -1.52
C GLN A 277 -12.93 20.30 -2.12
N TRP A 278 -14.04 19.76 -1.64
CA TRP A 278 -14.58 18.49 -2.13
C TRP A 278 -14.97 18.56 -3.60
N HIS A 279 -15.49 19.70 -4.04
CA HIS A 279 -15.93 19.93 -5.42
C HIS A 279 -14.84 19.67 -6.46
N ASP A 280 -13.56 19.84 -6.11
CA ASP A 280 -12.43 19.71 -7.05
C ASP A 280 -12.25 18.28 -7.60
N PHE A 281 -12.80 17.28 -6.92
CA PHE A 281 -12.66 15.86 -7.31
C PHE A 281 -13.94 15.05 -7.11
N MET A 282 -14.96 15.63 -6.50
CA MET A 282 -16.30 15.07 -6.29
C MET A 282 -17.34 16.14 -6.69
N GLY A 283 -17.74 16.16 -7.96
CA GLY A 283 -18.57 17.21 -8.55
C GLY A 283 -19.94 17.40 -7.88
N MET A 284 -20.42 16.39 -7.15
CA MET A 284 -21.66 16.45 -6.40
C MET A 284 -21.68 17.49 -5.25
N TYR A 285 -20.50 17.95 -4.80
CA TYR A 285 -20.41 18.91 -3.70
C TYR A 285 -20.46 20.36 -4.21
N ALA A 286 -21.11 21.23 -3.46
CA ALA A 286 -20.99 22.68 -3.69
C ALA A 286 -19.57 23.16 -3.38
N PRO A 287 -19.04 24.14 -4.12
CA PRO A 287 -17.74 24.74 -3.84
C PRO A 287 -17.71 25.32 -2.43
N LYS A 288 -16.81 24.80 -1.59
CA LYS A 288 -16.55 25.30 -0.24
C LYS A 288 -15.10 25.08 0.11
N MET A 289 -14.35 26.18 0.24
CA MET A 289 -12.94 26.13 0.60
C MET A 289 -12.77 25.70 2.06
N LEU A 290 -11.91 24.72 2.28
CA LEU A 290 -11.48 24.17 3.56
C LEU A 290 -9.97 24.36 3.71
N GLU A 291 -9.48 24.32 4.94
CA GLU A 291 -8.05 24.41 5.25
C GLU A 291 -7.65 23.34 6.25
N SER A 292 -6.46 22.78 6.08
CA SER A 292 -5.84 21.88 7.05
C SER A 292 -4.32 21.88 6.95
N ASN A 293 -3.65 21.48 8.03
CA ASN A 293 -2.20 21.31 8.04
C ASN A 293 -1.85 19.89 7.58
N ILE A 294 -1.00 19.77 6.58
CA ILE A 294 -0.56 18.51 5.98
C ILE A 294 0.93 18.32 6.20
N PHE A 295 1.31 17.13 6.63
CA PHE A 295 2.65 16.61 6.62
C PHE A 295 2.87 15.80 5.35
N SER A 296 4.02 15.99 4.68
CA SER A 296 4.44 15.15 3.57
C SER A 296 5.94 14.90 3.61
N ILE A 297 6.35 13.71 3.20
CA ILE A 297 7.72 13.26 3.05
C ILE A 297 7.86 12.49 1.74
N TYR A 298 8.87 12.84 0.92
CA TYR A 298 9.05 12.25 -0.39
C TYR A 298 10.51 12.29 -0.84
N ILE A 299 10.90 11.44 -1.76
CA ILE A 299 12.24 11.39 -2.36
C ILE A 299 12.19 12.08 -3.72
N LYS A 300 13.16 12.95 -4.00
CA LYS A 300 13.39 13.52 -5.32
C LYS A 300 14.46 12.74 -6.06
N HIS A 301 14.14 12.32 -7.27
CA HIS A 301 15.05 11.59 -8.14
C HIS A 301 15.71 12.52 -9.13
N SER A 302 17.03 12.47 -9.23
CA SER A 302 17.78 13.27 -10.21
C SER A 302 17.48 12.80 -11.63
N PRO A 303 17.23 13.70 -12.59
CA PRO A 303 17.04 13.34 -13.98
C PRO A 303 18.29 12.71 -14.61
N GLY A 304 18.11 11.93 -15.66
CA GLY A 304 19.18 11.51 -16.58
C GLY A 304 19.84 10.16 -16.31
N ALA A 305 19.55 9.50 -15.18
CA ALA A 305 19.97 8.12 -14.91
C ALA A 305 18.86 7.35 -14.19
N PRO A 306 18.77 6.03 -14.34
CA PRO A 306 17.85 5.23 -13.54
C PRO A 306 18.10 5.41 -12.05
N ALA A 307 17.06 5.79 -11.32
CA ALA A 307 17.12 6.01 -9.88
C ALA A 307 16.67 4.79 -9.10
N SER A 308 16.94 4.80 -7.80
CA SER A 308 16.49 3.79 -6.84
C SER A 308 16.12 4.43 -5.52
N TYR A 309 15.40 3.71 -4.65
CA TYR A 309 15.18 4.11 -3.28
C TYR A 309 15.14 2.90 -2.34
N ARG A 310 15.41 3.16 -1.07
CA ARG A 310 15.32 2.18 0.03
C ARG A 310 14.90 2.90 1.29
N TYR A 311 13.73 2.58 1.81
CA TYR A 311 13.27 3.16 3.08
C TYR A 311 12.41 2.20 3.87
N LEU A 312 12.26 2.48 5.17
CA LEU A 312 11.39 1.76 6.09
C LEU A 312 10.24 2.68 6.52
N LEU A 313 9.07 2.08 6.62
CA LEU A 313 7.95 2.60 7.40
C LEU A 313 7.83 1.76 8.67
N LEU A 314 7.72 2.42 9.83
CA LEU A 314 7.54 1.82 11.14
C LEU A 314 6.20 2.28 11.73
N PRO A 315 5.06 1.70 11.29
CA PRO A 315 3.76 2.07 11.84
C PRO A 315 3.64 1.61 13.30
N GLY A 316 3.02 2.42 14.15
CA GLY A 316 2.90 2.14 15.58
C GLY A 316 4.21 2.31 16.36
N SER A 317 5.19 3.01 15.79
CA SER A 317 6.46 3.32 16.45
C SER A 317 6.33 4.50 17.42
N THR A 318 7.41 4.76 18.16
CA THR A 318 7.65 6.00 18.90
C THR A 318 8.86 6.70 18.33
N GLN A 319 9.06 7.97 18.70
CA GLN A 319 10.27 8.72 18.35
C GLN A 319 11.53 7.96 18.81
N GLU A 320 11.57 7.49 20.06
CA GLU A 320 12.70 6.75 20.62
C GLU A 320 12.97 5.44 19.86
N LYS A 321 11.93 4.64 19.59
CA LYS A 321 12.07 3.41 18.79
C LYS A 321 12.55 3.71 17.37
N THR A 322 12.11 4.81 16.78
CA THR A 322 12.57 5.24 15.46
C THR A 322 14.03 5.66 15.48
N ALA A 323 14.46 6.42 16.51
CA ALA A 323 15.84 6.86 16.68
C ALA A 323 16.81 5.69 16.90
N THR A 324 16.39 4.68 17.67
CA THR A 324 17.26 3.55 18.06
C THR A 324 17.07 2.30 17.20
N PHE A 325 16.24 2.36 16.15
CA PHE A 325 15.96 1.19 15.31
C PHE A 325 17.23 0.67 14.65
N ASP A 326 17.53 -0.61 14.88
CA ASP A 326 18.72 -1.27 14.30
C ASP A 326 18.44 -1.70 12.85
N THR A 327 19.00 -0.95 11.91
CA THR A 327 18.89 -1.24 10.48
C THR A 327 19.83 -2.35 10.01
N SER A 328 20.84 -2.75 10.79
CA SER A 328 21.83 -3.78 10.41
C SER A 328 21.21 -5.18 10.27
N ARG A 329 20.06 -5.41 10.91
CA ARG A 329 19.30 -6.66 10.77
C ARG A 329 18.57 -6.83 9.45
N ILE A 330 18.62 -5.82 8.57
CA ILE A 330 18.01 -5.83 7.25
C ILE A 330 19.14 -5.77 6.22
N GLN A 331 19.34 -6.85 5.49
CA GLN A 331 20.36 -6.93 4.43
C GLN A 331 19.67 -6.82 3.07
N ILE A 332 19.92 -5.73 2.35
CA ILE A 332 19.45 -5.56 0.97
C ILE A 332 20.57 -6.10 0.06
N LEU A 333 20.35 -7.30 -0.47
CA LEU A 333 21.34 -8.01 -1.29
C LEU A 333 21.34 -7.54 -2.74
N ARG A 334 20.18 -7.16 -3.26
CA ARG A 334 20.00 -6.57 -4.59
C ARG A 334 18.89 -5.50 -4.57
N ASN A 335 19.07 -4.46 -5.34
CA ASN A 335 18.01 -3.47 -5.64
C ASN A 335 18.32 -2.87 -7.01
N ASP A 336 18.12 -3.63 -8.06
CA ASP A 336 18.49 -3.32 -9.44
C ASP A 336 17.35 -3.67 -10.42
N GLU A 337 17.62 -3.57 -11.72
CA GLU A 337 16.65 -3.81 -12.77
C GLU A 337 16.21 -5.27 -12.92
N GLU A 338 17.06 -6.23 -12.50
CA GLU A 338 16.78 -7.66 -12.64
C GLU A 338 16.03 -8.22 -11.44
N ALA A 339 16.40 -7.77 -10.21
CA ALA A 339 15.82 -8.28 -9.00
C ALA A 339 15.92 -7.30 -7.82
N GLN A 340 14.99 -7.42 -6.90
CA GLN A 340 15.05 -6.79 -5.59
C GLN A 340 15.02 -7.90 -4.53
N VAL A 341 16.07 -7.94 -3.68
CA VAL A 341 16.29 -9.03 -2.73
C VAL A 341 16.69 -8.47 -1.39
N ALA A 342 15.94 -8.85 -0.36
CA ALA A 342 16.29 -8.54 1.02
C ALA A 342 16.27 -9.79 1.90
N PHE A 343 17.12 -9.79 2.92
CA PHE A 343 17.14 -10.79 3.98
C PHE A 343 16.89 -10.12 5.32
N THR A 344 15.88 -10.58 6.02
CA THR A 344 15.54 -10.14 7.38
C THR A 344 14.68 -11.19 8.08
N GLY A 345 14.76 -11.27 9.41
CA GLY A 345 13.96 -12.22 10.19
C GLY A 345 14.17 -13.70 9.80
N GLY A 346 15.36 -14.05 9.30
CA GLY A 346 15.67 -15.42 8.85
C GLY A 346 15.06 -15.82 7.50
N MET A 347 14.53 -14.84 6.74
CA MET A 347 13.86 -15.05 5.47
C MET A 347 14.48 -14.20 4.35
N TYR A 348 14.61 -14.78 3.18
CA TYR A 348 14.86 -14.06 1.92
C TYR A 348 13.52 -13.70 1.28
N TYR A 349 13.38 -12.45 0.93
CA TYR A 349 12.27 -11.87 0.17
C TYR A 349 12.82 -11.47 -1.20
N ILE A 350 12.30 -12.06 -2.26
CA ILE A 350 12.81 -11.89 -3.62
C ILE A 350 11.68 -11.46 -4.55
N ALA A 351 11.86 -10.35 -5.24
CA ALA A 351 11.11 -10.01 -6.46
C ALA A 351 12.07 -10.09 -7.63
N ALA A 352 11.82 -10.97 -8.57
CA ALA A 352 12.60 -11.12 -9.79
C ALA A 352 11.79 -10.65 -10.99
N TRP A 353 12.32 -9.71 -11.76
CA TRP A 353 11.68 -9.09 -12.92
C TRP A 353 11.98 -9.86 -14.20
N GLN A 354 13.03 -10.66 -14.16
CA GLN A 354 13.46 -11.58 -15.21
C GLN A 354 14.12 -12.83 -14.59
N THR A 355 14.62 -13.73 -15.41
CA THR A 355 15.47 -14.84 -14.94
C THR A 355 16.69 -14.28 -14.23
N ALA A 356 16.95 -14.73 -13.01
CA ALA A 356 18.05 -14.24 -12.20
C ALA A 356 18.67 -15.33 -11.32
N THR A 357 19.97 -15.24 -11.09
CA THR A 357 20.66 -16.03 -10.06
C THR A 357 20.88 -15.16 -8.83
N ILE A 358 20.32 -15.57 -7.70
CA ILE A 358 20.40 -14.87 -6.44
C ILE A 358 21.40 -15.58 -5.54
N ARG A 359 22.47 -14.88 -5.17
CA ARG A 359 23.44 -15.37 -4.20
C ARG A 359 22.91 -15.17 -2.79
N LEU A 360 22.91 -16.22 -2.00
CA LEU A 360 22.54 -16.20 -0.59
C LEU A 360 23.81 -16.20 0.28
N SER A 361 23.64 -16.03 1.58
CA SER A 361 24.72 -16.21 2.53
C SER A 361 25.27 -17.64 2.48
N GLY A 362 26.60 -17.80 2.65
CA GLY A 362 27.26 -19.11 2.66
C GLY A 362 27.44 -19.76 1.28
N ASN A 363 27.64 -18.97 0.22
CA ASN A 363 27.90 -19.41 -1.17
C ASN A 363 26.79 -20.27 -1.79
N LYS A 364 25.57 -20.21 -1.26
CA LYS A 364 24.40 -20.82 -1.90
C LYS A 364 23.85 -19.91 -2.97
N GLU A 365 23.26 -20.50 -4.00
CA GLU A 365 22.60 -19.77 -5.07
C GLU A 365 21.20 -20.31 -5.30
N ILE A 366 20.26 -19.41 -5.60
CA ILE A 366 18.92 -19.74 -6.06
C ILE A 366 18.79 -19.25 -7.50
N CYS A 367 18.45 -20.15 -8.40
CA CYS A 367 18.16 -19.81 -9.79
C CYS A 367 16.65 -19.57 -9.95
N ILE A 368 16.26 -18.32 -10.12
CA ILE A 368 14.88 -17.93 -10.45
C ILE A 368 14.70 -18.01 -11.97
N LYS A 369 13.87 -18.92 -12.42
CA LYS A 369 13.62 -19.18 -13.85
C LYS A 369 12.46 -18.36 -14.43
N THR A 370 11.60 -17.82 -13.59
CA THR A 370 10.38 -17.11 -14.02
C THR A 370 10.23 -15.83 -13.21
N PRO A 371 9.87 -14.69 -13.81
CA PRO A 371 9.56 -13.47 -13.07
C PRO A 371 8.44 -13.71 -12.03
N GLY A 372 8.61 -13.13 -10.83
CA GLY A 372 7.67 -13.35 -9.73
C GLY A 372 8.20 -12.92 -8.38
N THR A 373 7.46 -13.25 -7.34
CA THR A 373 7.82 -13.03 -5.94
C THR A 373 8.03 -14.36 -5.23
N TYR A 374 9.05 -14.42 -4.34
CA TYR A 374 9.51 -15.67 -3.74
C TYR A 374 9.92 -15.43 -2.28
N LEU A 375 9.62 -16.39 -1.42
CA LEU A 375 10.08 -16.47 -0.05
C LEU A 375 10.93 -17.74 0.16
N TYR A 376 12.12 -17.57 0.74
CA TYR A 376 13.01 -18.66 1.10
C TYR A 376 13.50 -18.48 2.54
N ARG A 377 13.71 -19.57 3.26
CA ARG A 377 14.35 -19.55 4.58
C ARG A 377 15.86 -19.27 4.45
N ALA A 378 16.49 -18.97 5.57
CA ALA A 378 17.93 -18.74 5.65
C ALA A 378 18.78 -19.91 5.11
N ASP A 379 18.30 -21.14 5.21
CA ASP A 379 18.95 -22.34 4.67
C ASP A 379 18.75 -22.53 3.15
N GLY A 380 17.97 -21.66 2.51
CA GLY A 380 17.63 -21.72 1.09
C GLY A 380 16.43 -22.61 0.77
N ALA A 381 15.73 -23.13 1.78
CA ALA A 381 14.50 -23.89 1.54
C ALA A 381 13.35 -22.97 1.09
N PRO A 382 12.60 -23.33 0.04
CA PRO A 382 11.48 -22.53 -0.44
C PRO A 382 10.33 -22.56 0.61
N VAL A 383 9.68 -21.43 0.78
CA VAL A 383 8.50 -21.27 1.65
C VAL A 383 7.26 -21.03 0.81
N SER A 384 7.30 -20.04 -0.08
CA SER A 384 6.18 -19.68 -0.91
C SER A 384 6.66 -18.96 -2.17
N GLN A 385 5.87 -19.01 -3.23
CA GLN A 385 6.15 -18.30 -4.47
C GLN A 385 4.88 -17.93 -5.21
N ALA A 386 4.93 -16.84 -5.97
CA ALA A 386 3.91 -16.43 -6.92
C ALA A 386 4.59 -15.93 -8.19
N VAL A 387 4.36 -16.61 -9.29
CA VAL A 387 4.80 -16.17 -10.62
C VAL A 387 3.91 -15.04 -11.08
N PHE A 388 4.49 -13.99 -11.67
CA PHE A 388 3.68 -12.93 -12.26
C PHE A 388 2.83 -13.51 -13.40
N PRO A 389 1.54 -13.13 -13.48
CA PRO A 389 0.67 -13.61 -14.54
C PRO A 389 1.26 -13.31 -15.92
N LYS A 390 1.14 -14.26 -16.83
CA LYS A 390 1.48 -14.02 -18.24
C LYS A 390 0.46 -13.07 -18.83
N LYS A 391 0.88 -12.24 -19.80
CA LYS A 391 -0.03 -11.39 -20.56
C LYS A 391 -1.15 -12.25 -21.13
N GLY A 392 -2.39 -11.97 -20.73
CA GLY A 392 -3.55 -12.73 -21.22
C GLY A 392 -3.63 -12.54 -22.74
N ILE A 393 -3.88 -13.63 -23.45
CA ILE A 393 -4.34 -13.55 -24.84
C ILE A 393 -5.75 -12.94 -24.73
N GLN A 394 -5.91 -11.71 -25.22
CA GLN A 394 -7.20 -11.06 -25.37
C GLN A 394 -8.03 -11.77 -26.42
#